data_7c55e5ec1629db0df1a07e5e965d6aa0
#
_entry.id   7c55e5ec1629db0df1a07e5e965d6aa0
#
_cell.length_a   1.000
_cell.length_b   1.000
_cell.length_c   1.000
_cell.angle_alpha   90.00
_cell.angle_beta   90.00
_cell.angle_gamma   90.00
#
_symmetry.space_group_name_H-M   'P 1'
#
loop_
_entity.id
_entity.type
_entity.pdbx_description
1 polymer ?
#
loop_
_entity_poly.entity_id
_entity_poly.type
_entity_poly.pdbx_seq_one_letter_code
_entity_poly.pdbx_strand_id
1 'polypeptide(L)'
;MEPNAQNTTQGTSEPPPIPEQTVPVPPVPAAPQTYVTQQVPVMAPVPGEVPPAAPTSGTIAFTPMSTKSRRCIKRSVIAVVVLAVVAGVGALSIMFANWTRTPEATVRQYLDYLAAGKASAATAMADPGLANDKRAFLADDVMASADARIVIEDIVADTNEDAKTRTVTATMQLDGERFTYNFTVSSAKPTFGVLKNWKLENSMVMPVRIMGDKVSKFSIGEITTSVNAGEMSTGTEFVFYPGIYTVTPVDVGEYIDADPVTVRVKPETGSSRSGDTAQRVQLKGTYNSKLSDAALSAAVALTNSCATVPGNIDQACPNAVRATNLAVLQVKKTPTTMTKSGERGSYTGEAVFSIQSTSSWDKEPHDVNSTVTATVTLDENGLIKLDSSGQPVFKVTFGY
;
A
#
# COMPACT_ATOMS: atom_id res chain seq x y z
N MET A 1 33.26 37.75 -44.21
CA MET A 1 31.88 38.15 -43.84
C MET A 1 31.54 37.36 -42.60
N GLU A 2 31.73 38.01 -41.43
CA GLU A 2 31.42 37.43 -40.12
C GLU A 2 29.95 37.58 -39.80
N PRO A 3 29.34 36.62 -39.10
CA PRO A 3 28.06 36.85 -38.49
C PRO A 3 28.21 37.20 -37.00
N ASN A 4 27.44 38.15 -36.63
CA ASN A 4 27.23 38.84 -35.39
C ASN A 4 26.81 37.91 -34.23
N ALA A 5 27.56 37.91 -33.13
CA ALA A 5 27.23 37.26 -31.86
C ALA A 5 26.35 38.20 -31.02
N GLN A 6 25.10 37.78 -30.78
CA GLN A 6 24.25 38.43 -29.77
C GLN A 6 24.40 37.72 -28.43
N ASN A 7 24.94 38.49 -27.50
CA ASN A 7 25.16 38.19 -26.11
C ASN A 7 23.82 38.33 -25.35
N THR A 8 23.24 37.24 -24.86
CA THR A 8 22.04 37.26 -24.01
C THR A 8 22.46 37.10 -22.55
N THR A 9 22.44 38.19 -21.83
CA THR A 9 22.66 38.29 -20.39
C THR A 9 21.53 37.59 -19.64
N GLN A 10 21.83 36.49 -18.94
CA GLN A 10 20.94 35.88 -17.97
C GLN A 10 20.84 36.76 -16.73
N GLY A 11 19.69 37.37 -16.53
CA GLY A 11 19.33 38.04 -15.29
C GLY A 11 18.99 36.99 -14.21
N THR A 12 19.82 36.97 -13.18
CA THR A 12 19.56 36.23 -11.94
C THR A 12 18.45 36.94 -11.19
N SER A 13 17.24 36.41 -11.18
CA SER A 13 16.15 36.93 -10.35
C SER A 13 16.30 36.38 -8.93
N GLU A 14 16.61 37.28 -8.02
CA GLU A 14 16.61 37.09 -6.57
C GLU A 14 15.17 36.78 -6.09
N PRO A 15 14.94 35.77 -5.24
CA PRO A 15 13.59 35.46 -4.72
C PRO A 15 13.15 36.58 -3.75
N PRO A 16 11.85 36.91 -3.71
CA PRO A 16 11.31 37.94 -2.81
C PRO A 16 11.45 37.52 -1.34
N PRO A 17 11.64 38.48 -0.40
CA PRO A 17 11.77 38.19 1.02
C PRO A 17 10.47 37.60 1.59
N ILE A 18 10.63 36.56 2.38
CA ILE A 18 9.56 35.88 3.13
C ILE A 18 9.04 36.88 4.20
N PRO A 19 7.73 37.13 4.29
CA PRO A 19 7.18 37.94 5.38
C PRO A 19 7.37 37.21 6.71
N GLU A 20 7.97 37.91 7.65
CA GLU A 20 8.17 37.52 9.05
C GLU A 20 6.79 37.30 9.72
N GLN A 21 6.39 36.06 9.91
CA GLN A 21 5.19 35.73 10.69
C GLN A 21 5.50 35.98 12.16
N THR A 22 4.97 37.07 12.70
CA THR A 22 4.88 37.32 14.14
C THR A 22 4.04 36.20 14.79
N VAL A 23 4.70 35.31 15.50
CA VAL A 23 4.06 34.30 16.35
C VAL A 23 3.32 35.03 17.48
N PRO A 24 2.00 34.83 17.67
CA PRO A 24 1.30 35.40 18.81
C PRO A 24 1.82 34.78 20.10
N VAL A 25 2.32 35.61 21.00
CA VAL A 25 2.71 35.23 22.36
C VAL A 25 1.46 34.79 23.11
N PRO A 26 1.42 33.60 23.75
CA PRO A 26 0.27 33.20 24.56
C PRO A 26 0.08 34.15 25.76
N PRO A 27 -1.16 34.46 26.14
CA PRO A 27 -1.44 35.36 27.26
C PRO A 27 -0.93 34.75 28.57
N VAL A 28 -0.21 35.58 29.33
CA VAL A 28 0.27 35.27 30.68
C VAL A 28 -0.93 35.03 31.59
N PRO A 29 -0.95 33.96 32.43
CA PRO A 29 -2.03 33.74 33.40
C PRO A 29 -2.11 34.89 34.37
N ALA A 30 -3.31 35.46 34.54
CA ALA A 30 -3.58 36.52 35.51
C ALA A 30 -3.34 36.01 36.94
N ALA A 31 -2.65 36.82 37.75
CA ALA A 31 -2.39 36.55 39.16
C ALA A 31 -3.72 36.42 39.94
N PRO A 32 -3.77 35.59 40.99
CA PRO A 32 -4.97 35.37 41.78
C PRO A 32 -5.43 36.65 42.47
N GLN A 33 -6.68 37.03 42.20
CA GLN A 33 -7.31 38.16 42.85
C GLN A 33 -7.55 37.82 44.33
N THR A 34 -6.99 38.63 45.19
CA THR A 34 -7.22 38.61 46.64
C THR A 34 -8.65 39.04 46.89
N TYR A 35 -9.49 38.17 47.41
CA TYR A 35 -10.84 38.49 47.85
C TYR A 35 -10.76 39.34 49.11
N VAL A 36 -11.24 40.56 49.03
CA VAL A 36 -11.43 41.44 50.20
C VAL A 36 -12.60 40.90 50.95
N THR A 37 -12.35 40.49 52.21
CA THR A 37 -13.37 40.07 53.18
C THR A 37 -14.19 41.28 53.52
N GLN A 38 -15.47 41.35 53.13
CA GLN A 38 -16.42 42.38 53.65
C GLN A 38 -16.65 42.13 55.11
N GLN A 39 -16.26 43.10 55.97
CA GLN A 39 -16.62 43.14 57.32
C GLN A 39 -18.12 43.45 57.46
N VAL A 40 -18.85 42.55 58.08
CA VAL A 40 -20.23 42.77 58.52
C VAL A 40 -20.22 43.75 59.67
N PRO A 41 -21.03 44.85 59.71
CA PRO A 41 -21.07 45.78 60.79
C PRO A 41 -21.71 45.15 62.05
N VAL A 42 -20.99 45.27 63.18
CA VAL A 42 -21.47 44.87 64.53
C VAL A 42 -22.47 45.90 64.97
N MET A 43 -23.73 45.48 65.14
CA MET A 43 -24.75 46.29 65.80
C MET A 43 -24.51 46.33 67.36
N ALA A 44 -24.51 47.52 67.92
CA ALA A 44 -24.39 47.77 69.35
C ALA A 44 -25.59 47.25 70.16
N PRO A 45 -25.40 46.81 71.40
CA PRO A 45 -26.48 46.24 72.21
C PRO A 45 -27.39 47.32 72.78
N VAL A 46 -28.70 47.06 72.74
CA VAL A 46 -29.73 47.82 73.42
C VAL A 46 -29.81 47.32 74.87
N PRO A 47 -29.83 48.21 75.93
CA PRO A 47 -29.96 47.76 77.28
C PRO A 47 -31.43 47.61 77.69
N GLY A 48 -31.73 46.53 78.40
CA GLY A 48 -32.91 46.43 79.25
C GLY A 48 -33.79 45.23 78.96
N GLU A 49 -33.57 44.16 79.70
CA GLU A 49 -34.64 43.45 80.42
C GLU A 49 -34.02 42.31 81.25
N VAL A 50 -34.36 42.24 82.52
CA VAL A 50 -33.87 41.23 83.47
C VAL A 50 -34.73 39.99 83.35
N PRO A 51 -34.18 38.82 83.11
CA PRO A 51 -34.93 37.55 83.04
C PRO A 51 -35.05 36.94 84.47
N PRO A 52 -36.13 36.19 84.70
CA PRO A 52 -36.31 35.48 85.94
C PRO A 52 -35.37 34.29 86.11
N ALA A 53 -35.06 33.97 87.36
CA ALA A 53 -34.14 32.91 87.77
C ALA A 53 -34.47 31.52 87.17
N ALA A 54 -33.49 30.92 86.56
CA ALA A 54 -33.54 29.56 86.05
C ALA A 54 -33.27 28.52 87.15
N PRO A 55 -33.87 27.33 87.08
CA PRO A 55 -33.63 26.26 88.05
C PRO A 55 -32.21 25.68 87.86
N THR A 56 -31.58 25.37 88.99
CA THR A 56 -30.27 24.73 89.14
C THR A 56 -30.22 23.37 88.38
N SER A 57 -29.65 23.34 87.23
CA SER A 57 -29.34 22.12 86.49
C SER A 57 -27.99 21.58 86.97
N GLY A 58 -27.98 20.32 87.37
CA GLY A 58 -26.79 19.61 87.79
C GLY A 58 -25.63 19.68 86.87
N THR A 59 -24.48 19.96 87.36
CA THR A 59 -23.20 20.03 86.71
C THR A 59 -22.84 18.63 86.20
N ILE A 60 -23.02 18.37 84.90
CA ILE A 60 -22.44 17.19 84.26
C ILE A 60 -20.92 17.42 84.17
N ALA A 61 -20.18 16.76 85.05
CA ALA A 61 -18.72 16.81 85.04
C ALA A 61 -18.22 16.09 83.81
N PHE A 62 -17.81 16.83 82.77
CA PHE A 62 -17.09 16.29 81.69
C PHE A 62 -15.71 15.89 82.18
N THR A 63 -15.45 14.56 82.26
CA THR A 63 -14.12 14.01 82.52
C THR A 63 -13.22 14.34 81.34
N PRO A 64 -12.12 15.12 81.53
CA PRO A 64 -11.25 15.44 80.41
C PRO A 64 -10.58 14.17 79.90
N MET A 65 -10.75 13.86 78.61
CA MET A 65 -10.12 12.72 77.96
C MET A 65 -8.61 12.71 78.19
N SER A 66 -8.06 11.55 78.52
CA SER A 66 -6.63 11.35 78.74
C SER A 66 -5.83 11.82 77.53
N THR A 67 -4.65 12.38 77.76
CA THR A 67 -3.75 12.89 76.71
C THR A 67 -3.32 11.80 75.76
N LYS A 68 -3.32 10.52 76.15
CA LYS A 68 -3.06 9.33 75.25
C LYS A 68 -4.24 9.12 74.30
N SER A 69 -5.49 9.22 74.76
CA SER A 69 -6.69 9.06 73.92
C SER A 69 -6.79 10.17 72.84
N ARG A 70 -6.46 11.43 73.21
CA ARG A 70 -6.45 12.58 72.30
C ARG A 70 -5.39 12.40 71.17
N ARG A 71 -4.23 11.79 71.47
CA ARG A 71 -3.17 11.49 70.46
C ARG A 71 -3.60 10.36 69.52
N CYS A 72 -4.27 9.33 70.01
CA CYS A 72 -4.80 8.25 69.21
C CYS A 72 -5.89 8.77 68.27
N ILE A 73 -6.86 9.55 68.74
CA ILE A 73 -7.94 10.13 67.92
C ILE A 73 -7.38 11.07 66.87
N LYS A 74 -6.40 11.93 67.19
CA LYS A 74 -5.75 12.79 66.19
C LYS A 74 -5.02 11.99 65.11
N ARG A 75 -4.30 10.93 65.48
CA ARG A 75 -3.60 10.05 64.52
C ARG A 75 -4.58 9.29 63.62
N SER A 76 -5.71 8.79 64.20
CA SER A 76 -6.74 8.12 63.42
C SER A 76 -7.44 9.06 62.46
N VAL A 77 -7.77 10.29 62.90
CA VAL A 77 -8.38 11.30 62.01
C VAL A 77 -7.41 11.68 60.86
N ILE A 78 -6.13 11.90 61.17
CA ILE A 78 -5.12 12.19 60.15
C ILE A 78 -5.01 11.01 59.16
N ALA A 79 -4.95 9.76 59.63
CA ALA A 79 -4.88 8.58 58.80
C ALA A 79 -6.12 8.45 57.87
N VAL A 80 -7.33 8.71 58.38
CA VAL A 80 -8.56 8.70 57.58
C VAL A 80 -8.56 9.81 56.54
N VAL A 81 -8.12 11.01 56.88
CA VAL A 81 -8.01 12.15 55.95
C VAL A 81 -6.98 11.84 54.86
N VAL A 82 -5.82 11.30 55.20
CA VAL A 82 -4.79 10.91 54.23
C VAL A 82 -5.33 9.82 53.30
N LEU A 83 -6.02 8.80 53.84
CA LEU A 83 -6.64 7.74 53.05
C LEU A 83 -7.73 8.28 52.09
N ALA A 84 -8.55 9.22 52.56
CA ALA A 84 -9.58 9.88 51.75
C ALA A 84 -8.95 10.73 50.61
N VAL A 85 -7.84 11.44 50.89
CA VAL A 85 -7.11 12.21 49.89
C VAL A 85 -6.47 11.28 48.83
N VAL A 86 -5.81 10.19 49.26
CA VAL A 86 -5.22 9.21 48.36
C VAL A 86 -6.29 8.53 47.50
N ALA A 87 -7.42 8.15 48.09
CA ALA A 87 -8.53 7.57 47.35
C ALA A 87 -9.16 8.59 46.39
N GLY A 88 -9.28 9.84 46.77
CA GLY A 88 -9.79 10.94 45.93
C GLY A 88 -8.86 11.20 44.71
N VAL A 89 -7.55 11.31 44.97
CA VAL A 89 -6.56 11.49 43.88
C VAL A 89 -6.54 10.27 42.98
N GLY A 90 -6.61 9.05 43.55
CA GLY A 90 -6.69 7.81 42.76
C GLY A 90 -7.94 7.76 41.86
N ALA A 91 -9.10 8.10 42.42
CA ALA A 91 -10.36 8.14 41.65
C ALA A 91 -10.35 9.19 40.54
N LEU A 92 -9.81 10.38 40.79
CA LEU A 92 -9.65 11.42 39.77
C LEU A 92 -8.67 10.99 38.68
N SER A 93 -7.58 10.33 39.01
CA SER A 93 -6.61 9.80 38.03
C SER A 93 -7.23 8.71 37.14
N ILE A 94 -8.04 7.81 37.71
CA ILE A 94 -8.77 6.79 36.97
C ILE A 94 -9.83 7.44 36.05
N MET A 95 -10.57 8.43 36.56
CA MET A 95 -11.56 9.14 35.77
C MET A 95 -10.92 9.87 34.57
N PHE A 96 -9.79 10.55 34.78
CA PHE A 96 -9.05 11.22 33.75
C PHE A 96 -8.48 10.20 32.72
N ALA A 97 -7.89 9.09 33.20
CA ALA A 97 -7.39 8.03 32.33
C ALA A 97 -8.51 7.37 31.51
N ASN A 98 -9.72 7.23 32.05
CA ASN A 98 -10.87 6.70 31.31
C ASN A 98 -11.44 7.71 30.31
N TRP A 99 -11.33 9.00 30.58
CA TRP A 99 -11.78 10.05 29.65
C TRP A 99 -10.93 10.08 28.37
N THR A 100 -9.65 9.74 28.45
CA THR A 100 -8.76 9.63 27.27
C THR A 100 -8.86 8.30 26.56
N ARG A 101 -9.48 7.27 27.15
CA ARG A 101 -9.65 5.92 26.58
C ARG A 101 -11.02 5.77 25.93
N THR A 102 -11.17 6.35 24.76
CA THR A 102 -12.42 6.32 23.98
C THR A 102 -12.29 5.36 22.77
N PRO A 103 -13.41 4.92 22.16
CA PRO A 103 -13.39 4.18 20.90
C PRO A 103 -12.65 4.94 19.81
N GLU A 104 -12.87 6.26 19.71
CA GLU A 104 -12.21 7.14 18.74
C GLU A 104 -10.69 7.17 18.94
N ALA A 105 -10.23 7.23 20.20
CA ALA A 105 -8.79 7.20 20.50
C ALA A 105 -8.15 5.89 20.05
N THR A 106 -8.87 4.76 20.19
CA THR A 106 -8.39 3.44 19.72
C THR A 106 -8.28 3.41 18.19
N VAL A 107 -9.31 3.90 17.47
CA VAL A 107 -9.28 3.98 16.00
C VAL A 107 -8.19 4.96 15.54
N ARG A 108 -8.05 6.11 16.21
CA ARG A 108 -6.99 7.08 15.90
C ARG A 108 -5.60 6.45 16.02
N GLN A 109 -5.33 5.74 17.09
CA GLN A 109 -4.05 5.05 17.28
C GLN A 109 -3.75 4.03 16.15
N TYR A 110 -4.77 3.27 15.74
CA TYR A 110 -4.65 2.33 14.62
C TYR A 110 -4.31 3.06 13.30
N LEU A 111 -5.05 4.14 13.02
CA LEU A 111 -4.84 4.92 11.80
C LEU A 111 -3.51 5.69 11.82
N ASP A 112 -3.06 6.16 12.99
CA ASP A 112 -1.75 6.80 13.16
C ASP A 112 -0.61 5.82 12.83
N TYR A 113 -0.77 4.51 13.18
CA TYR A 113 0.20 3.50 12.75
C TYR A 113 0.22 3.34 11.22
N LEU A 114 -0.94 3.28 10.57
CA LEU A 114 -1.01 3.20 9.11
C LEU A 114 -0.44 4.46 8.44
N ALA A 115 -0.78 5.65 8.91
CA ALA A 115 -0.25 6.91 8.41
C ALA A 115 1.29 7.00 8.58
N ALA A 116 1.82 6.45 9.68
CA ALA A 116 3.24 6.39 9.96
C ALA A 116 3.99 5.25 9.23
N GLY A 117 3.29 4.39 8.48
CA GLY A 117 3.89 3.23 7.79
C GLY A 117 4.20 2.04 8.71
N LYS A 118 3.61 1.97 9.90
CA LYS A 118 3.81 0.92 10.91
C LYS A 118 2.76 -0.19 10.79
N ALA A 119 2.80 -0.92 9.69
CA ALA A 119 1.85 -1.97 9.36
C ALA A 119 1.77 -3.08 10.43
N SER A 120 2.92 -3.49 10.97
CA SER A 120 3.00 -4.53 12.01
C SER A 120 2.29 -4.11 13.30
N ALA A 121 2.42 -2.85 13.71
CA ALA A 121 1.72 -2.31 14.87
C ALA A 121 0.21 -2.22 14.63
N ALA A 122 -0.22 -1.81 13.45
CA ALA A 122 -1.63 -1.81 13.06
C ALA A 122 -2.22 -3.23 13.04
N THR A 123 -1.51 -4.21 12.47
CA THR A 123 -1.90 -5.63 12.47
C THR A 123 -2.04 -6.20 13.88
N ALA A 124 -1.14 -5.81 14.81
CA ALA A 124 -1.22 -6.22 16.21
C ALA A 124 -2.44 -5.66 16.94
N MET A 125 -2.94 -4.47 16.54
CA MET A 125 -4.16 -3.89 17.09
C MET A 125 -5.44 -4.49 16.52
N ALA A 126 -5.45 -4.79 15.22
CA ALA A 126 -6.59 -5.34 14.49
C ALA A 126 -6.11 -6.42 13.52
N ASP A 127 -6.12 -7.66 14.00
CA ASP A 127 -5.73 -8.81 13.16
C ASP A 127 -6.72 -8.96 12.01
N PRO A 128 -6.26 -8.93 10.74
CA PRO A 128 -7.13 -9.13 9.58
C PRO A 128 -7.70 -10.55 9.44
N GLY A 129 -7.31 -11.50 10.29
CA GLY A 129 -7.77 -12.89 10.25
C GLY A 129 -7.26 -13.68 9.05
N LEU A 130 -6.17 -13.26 8.43
CA LEU A 130 -5.59 -13.89 7.26
C LEU A 130 -4.50 -14.91 7.65
N ALA A 131 -4.29 -15.94 6.82
CA ALA A 131 -3.15 -16.83 6.94
C ALA A 131 -1.83 -16.09 6.70
N ASN A 132 -0.74 -16.56 7.31
CA ASN A 132 0.55 -15.85 7.26
C ASN A 132 1.12 -15.67 5.84
N ASP A 133 0.89 -16.62 4.96
CA ASP A 133 1.29 -16.58 3.55
C ASP A 133 0.62 -15.45 2.77
N LYS A 134 -0.56 -14.97 3.22
CA LYS A 134 -1.30 -13.85 2.62
C LYS A 134 -0.94 -12.49 3.21
N ARG A 135 -0.07 -12.43 4.23
CA ARG A 135 0.30 -11.20 4.95
C ARG A 135 1.56 -10.54 4.42
N ALA A 136 2.19 -11.05 3.35
CA ALA A 136 3.49 -10.57 2.87
C ALA A 136 3.51 -9.04 2.65
N PHE A 137 2.43 -8.47 2.12
CA PHE A 137 2.33 -7.03 1.86
C PHE A 137 1.72 -6.21 3.01
N LEU A 138 1.49 -6.82 4.17
CA LEU A 138 1.12 -6.14 5.41
C LEU A 138 2.34 -5.87 6.31
N ALA A 139 3.52 -5.71 5.71
CA ALA A 139 4.79 -5.44 6.38
C ALA A 139 5.11 -3.94 6.43
N ASP A 140 5.91 -3.54 7.40
CA ASP A 140 6.35 -2.15 7.59
C ASP A 140 7.11 -1.63 6.37
N ASP A 141 7.98 -2.46 5.76
CA ASP A 141 8.78 -2.10 4.58
C ASP A 141 7.89 -1.77 3.36
N VAL A 142 6.81 -2.53 3.17
CA VAL A 142 5.84 -2.26 2.10
C VAL A 142 5.10 -0.95 2.34
N MET A 143 4.63 -0.71 3.57
CA MET A 143 3.97 0.56 3.90
C MET A 143 4.94 1.75 3.88
N ALA A 144 6.20 1.54 4.22
CA ALA A 144 7.23 2.58 4.14
C ALA A 144 7.54 2.96 2.70
N SER A 145 7.50 2.00 1.75
CA SER A 145 7.72 2.23 0.32
C SER A 145 6.51 2.82 -0.42
N ALA A 146 5.35 3.00 0.25
CA ALA A 146 4.19 3.61 -0.36
C ALA A 146 4.46 5.06 -0.78
N ASP A 147 4.13 5.41 -2.03
CA ASP A 147 4.27 6.76 -2.60
C ASP A 147 3.37 7.77 -1.86
N ALA A 148 2.21 7.32 -1.37
CA ALA A 148 1.34 8.08 -0.49
C ALA A 148 0.64 7.17 0.53
N ARG A 149 0.44 7.69 1.73
CA ARG A 149 -0.31 7.06 2.82
C ARG A 149 -1.50 7.91 3.20
N ILE A 150 -2.40 7.33 3.98
CA ILE A 150 -3.60 8.03 4.46
C ILE A 150 -3.24 9.24 5.32
N VAL A 151 -4.07 10.28 5.20
CA VAL A 151 -4.10 11.44 6.10
C VAL A 151 -5.43 11.42 6.83
N ILE A 152 -5.41 11.46 8.16
CA ILE A 152 -6.61 11.42 9.00
C ILE A 152 -7.18 12.82 9.09
N GLU A 153 -8.46 12.98 8.73
CA GLU A 153 -9.16 14.27 8.83
C GLU A 153 -10.05 14.33 10.06
N ASP A 154 -10.92 13.32 10.25
CA ASP A 154 -11.90 13.30 11.33
C ASP A 154 -12.20 11.86 11.79
N ILE A 155 -12.59 11.71 13.07
CA ILE A 155 -12.97 10.42 13.65
C ILE A 155 -14.12 10.67 14.61
N VAL A 156 -15.28 10.07 14.31
CA VAL A 156 -16.53 10.25 15.07
C VAL A 156 -17.11 8.90 15.44
N ALA A 157 -17.40 8.69 16.73
CA ALA A 157 -18.15 7.53 17.17
C ALA A 157 -19.66 7.79 17.10
N ASP A 158 -20.44 6.70 17.01
CA ASP A 158 -21.88 6.77 17.15
C ASP A 158 -22.30 7.33 18.55
N THR A 159 -23.54 7.79 18.66
CA THR A 159 -24.05 8.46 19.87
C THR A 159 -24.42 7.51 21.03
N ASN A 160 -24.39 6.19 20.81
CA ASN A 160 -24.79 5.22 21.83
C ASN A 160 -23.62 4.89 22.76
N GLU A 161 -23.43 5.68 23.80
CA GLU A 161 -22.32 5.56 24.77
C GLU A 161 -22.37 4.28 25.61
N ASP A 162 -23.55 3.69 25.82
CA ASP A 162 -23.75 2.50 26.65
C ASP A 162 -23.59 1.19 25.87
N ALA A 163 -23.44 1.25 24.56
CA ALA A 163 -23.29 0.06 23.72
C ALA A 163 -21.94 -0.65 23.97
N LYS A 164 -21.99 -1.97 24.12
CA LYS A 164 -20.79 -2.81 24.21
C LYS A 164 -19.97 -2.79 22.92
N THR A 165 -20.62 -2.55 21.81
CA THR A 165 -20.02 -2.45 20.48
C THR A 165 -20.45 -1.13 19.86
N ARG A 166 -19.48 -0.36 19.37
CA ARG A 166 -19.69 0.96 18.79
C ARG A 166 -19.15 1.04 17.38
N THR A 167 -19.82 1.82 16.55
CA THR A 167 -19.31 2.17 15.21
C THR A 167 -18.57 3.49 15.29
N VAL A 168 -17.34 3.49 14.78
CA VAL A 168 -16.51 4.70 14.67
C VAL A 168 -16.26 4.96 13.20
N THR A 169 -16.76 6.07 12.69
CA THR A 169 -16.54 6.52 11.32
C THR A 169 -15.29 7.38 11.26
N ALA A 170 -14.32 6.96 10.48
CA ALA A 170 -13.11 7.73 10.19
C ALA A 170 -13.21 8.35 8.79
N THR A 171 -12.95 9.63 8.68
CA THR A 171 -12.79 10.37 7.44
C THR A 171 -11.30 10.55 7.18
N MET A 172 -10.85 10.12 6.03
CA MET A 172 -9.44 10.11 5.64
C MET A 172 -9.29 10.62 4.21
N GLN A 173 -8.05 11.01 3.88
CA GLN A 173 -7.66 11.41 2.55
C GLN A 173 -6.48 10.55 2.08
N LEU A 174 -6.47 10.15 0.81
CA LEU A 174 -5.33 9.53 0.14
C LEU A 174 -5.07 10.28 -1.17
N ASP A 175 -3.93 10.96 -1.24
CA ASP A 175 -3.52 11.74 -2.42
C ASP A 175 -4.64 12.68 -2.92
N GLY A 176 -5.19 13.48 -2.02
CA GLY A 176 -6.25 14.46 -2.34
C GLY A 176 -7.66 13.87 -2.42
N GLU A 177 -7.82 12.58 -2.47
CA GLU A 177 -9.14 11.93 -2.54
C GLU A 177 -9.64 11.55 -1.14
N ARG A 178 -10.79 12.11 -0.75
CA ARG A 178 -11.44 11.86 0.55
C ARG A 178 -12.29 10.60 0.48
N PHE A 179 -12.23 9.80 1.56
CA PHE A 179 -13.09 8.63 1.75
C PHE A 179 -13.37 8.41 3.23
N THR A 180 -14.39 7.59 3.54
CA THR A 180 -14.73 7.21 4.90
C THR A 180 -14.68 5.70 5.08
N TYR A 181 -14.37 5.27 6.31
CA TYR A 181 -14.40 3.86 6.68
C TYR A 181 -15.01 3.69 8.07
N ASN A 182 -15.86 2.66 8.23
CA ASN A 182 -16.55 2.38 9.48
C ASN A 182 -15.84 1.27 10.25
N PHE A 183 -15.30 1.64 11.42
CA PHE A 183 -14.69 0.70 12.34
C PHE A 183 -15.71 0.20 13.34
N THR A 184 -15.66 -1.09 13.63
CA THR A 184 -16.40 -1.71 14.74
C THR A 184 -15.46 -1.87 15.92
N VAL A 185 -15.81 -1.26 17.03
CA VAL A 185 -15.01 -1.25 18.27
C VAL A 185 -15.82 -1.83 19.39
N SER A 186 -15.33 -2.87 20.03
CA SER A 186 -15.99 -3.53 21.16
C SER A 186 -15.34 -3.19 22.50
N SER A 187 -16.14 -3.15 23.56
CA SER A 187 -15.64 -3.00 24.93
C SER A 187 -14.90 -4.27 25.35
N ALA A 188 -13.62 -4.16 25.64
CA ALA A 188 -12.77 -5.25 26.11
C ALA A 188 -12.70 -5.28 27.64
N LYS A 189 -12.12 -6.37 28.17
CA LYS A 189 -11.94 -6.51 29.63
C LYS A 189 -11.14 -5.33 30.18
N PRO A 190 -11.67 -4.63 31.22
CA PRO A 190 -10.98 -3.47 31.79
C PRO A 190 -9.58 -3.85 32.30
N THR A 191 -8.60 -3.03 31.99
CA THR A 191 -7.25 -3.14 32.54
C THR A 191 -7.27 -2.79 34.02
N PHE A 192 -6.69 -3.63 34.87
CA PHE A 192 -6.74 -3.53 36.34
C PHE A 192 -8.19 -3.45 36.92
N GLY A 193 -9.19 -3.91 36.17
CA GLY A 193 -10.59 -3.93 36.59
C GLY A 193 -11.31 -2.55 36.59
N VAL A 194 -10.61 -1.47 36.32
CA VAL A 194 -11.15 -0.08 36.43
C VAL A 194 -10.91 0.79 35.23
N LEU A 195 -9.91 0.48 34.39
CA LEU A 195 -9.58 1.27 33.20
C LEU A 195 -10.31 0.69 31.99
N LYS A 196 -11.16 1.50 31.35
CA LYS A 196 -11.86 1.13 30.11
C LYS A 196 -10.84 0.70 29.05
N ASN A 197 -11.17 -0.34 28.31
CA ASN A 197 -10.37 -0.82 27.18
C ASN A 197 -11.28 -1.12 26.01
N TRP A 198 -10.80 -0.80 24.80
CA TRP A 198 -11.53 -1.00 23.57
C TRP A 198 -10.70 -1.86 22.62
N LYS A 199 -11.37 -2.73 21.89
CA LYS A 199 -10.76 -3.60 20.88
C LYS A 199 -11.35 -3.31 19.52
N LEU A 200 -10.49 -3.15 18.54
CA LEU A 200 -10.88 -3.02 17.15
C LEU A 200 -11.22 -4.42 16.59
N GLU A 201 -12.42 -4.58 16.02
CA GLU A 201 -12.89 -5.87 15.53
C GLU A 201 -12.68 -6.07 14.04
N ASN A 202 -12.48 -4.98 13.28
CA ASN A 202 -12.19 -5.04 11.85
C ASN A 202 -10.95 -4.23 11.51
N SER A 203 -10.13 -4.77 10.63
CA SER A 203 -8.97 -4.10 10.06
C SER A 203 -9.34 -3.45 8.73
N MET A 204 -8.59 -2.43 8.31
CA MET A 204 -8.77 -1.75 7.03
C MET A 204 -7.79 -2.33 6.00
N VAL A 205 -7.94 -3.61 5.65
CA VAL A 205 -7.14 -4.28 4.62
C VAL A 205 -7.96 -4.47 3.36
N MET A 206 -7.33 -4.30 2.19
CA MET A 206 -7.98 -4.33 0.88
C MET A 206 -7.36 -5.41 0.00
N PRO A 207 -8.16 -6.27 -0.64
CA PRO A 207 -7.67 -7.22 -1.62
C PRO A 207 -7.31 -6.51 -2.92
N VAL A 208 -6.17 -6.86 -3.49
CA VAL A 208 -5.70 -6.42 -4.81
C VAL A 208 -5.34 -7.66 -5.61
N ARG A 209 -5.91 -7.78 -6.80
CA ARG A 209 -5.62 -8.89 -7.72
C ARG A 209 -4.61 -8.43 -8.76
N ILE A 210 -3.42 -9.02 -8.71
CA ILE A 210 -2.33 -8.74 -9.64
C ILE A 210 -2.26 -9.84 -10.68
N MET A 211 -2.26 -9.45 -11.95
CA MET A 211 -2.16 -10.33 -13.11
C MET A 211 -0.87 -10.01 -13.86
N GLY A 212 -0.16 -11.05 -14.30
CA GLY A 212 1.01 -10.91 -15.16
C GLY A 212 0.66 -11.28 -16.61
N ASP A 213 1.05 -10.45 -17.56
CA ASP A 213 1.15 -10.79 -18.98
C ASP A 213 2.62 -10.74 -19.35
N LYS A 214 3.25 -11.90 -19.58
CA LYS A 214 4.69 -12.08 -19.78
C LYS A 214 5.60 -11.65 -18.60
N VAL A 215 5.00 -11.36 -17.45
CA VAL A 215 5.67 -10.99 -16.20
C VAL A 215 5.28 -12.01 -15.14
N SER A 216 6.25 -12.71 -14.56
CA SER A 216 6.03 -13.75 -13.55
C SER A 216 6.39 -13.31 -12.13
N LYS A 217 7.12 -12.21 -12.00
CA LYS A 217 7.58 -11.69 -10.70
C LYS A 217 7.47 -10.18 -10.64
N PHE A 218 7.19 -9.68 -9.46
CA PHE A 218 7.19 -8.24 -9.18
C PHE A 218 7.68 -7.97 -7.75
N SER A 219 8.05 -6.72 -7.50
CA SER A 219 8.38 -6.22 -6.17
C SER A 219 7.54 -4.99 -5.80
N ILE A 220 7.32 -4.83 -4.50
CA ILE A 220 6.83 -3.60 -3.88
C ILE A 220 7.75 -3.33 -2.69
N GLY A 221 8.44 -2.20 -2.71
CA GLY A 221 9.56 -1.98 -1.81
C GLY A 221 10.61 -3.08 -1.97
N GLU A 222 11.00 -3.71 -0.88
CA GLU A 222 11.99 -4.81 -0.87
C GLU A 222 11.34 -6.20 -1.03
N ILE A 223 10.02 -6.31 -0.96
CA ILE A 223 9.31 -7.59 -1.04
C ILE A 223 9.10 -8.00 -2.48
N THR A 224 9.69 -9.13 -2.88
CA THR A 224 9.49 -9.75 -4.18
C THR A 224 8.60 -10.97 -4.08
N THR A 225 7.67 -11.13 -5.01
CA THR A 225 6.78 -12.30 -5.08
C THR A 225 6.48 -12.68 -6.53
N SER A 226 5.88 -13.86 -6.71
CA SER A 226 5.51 -14.38 -8.02
C SER A 226 4.02 -14.19 -8.31
N VAL A 227 3.71 -14.04 -9.58
CA VAL A 227 2.35 -14.01 -10.13
C VAL A 227 2.28 -14.93 -11.35
N ASN A 228 1.12 -15.48 -11.64
CA ASN A 228 0.92 -16.26 -12.85
C ASN A 228 1.01 -15.35 -14.09
N ALA A 229 1.87 -15.71 -15.05
CA ALA A 229 2.23 -14.90 -16.20
C ALA A 229 1.44 -15.21 -17.49
N GLY A 230 0.50 -16.14 -17.49
CA GLY A 230 -0.25 -16.56 -18.68
C GLY A 230 -1.30 -15.55 -19.14
N GLU A 231 -1.56 -15.44 -20.44
CA GLU A 231 -2.59 -14.55 -21.05
C GLU A 231 -4.00 -14.76 -20.43
N MET A 232 -4.30 -15.98 -19.95
CA MET A 232 -5.59 -16.34 -19.33
C MET A 232 -5.51 -16.40 -17.81
N SER A 233 -4.48 -15.83 -17.20
CA SER A 233 -4.32 -15.82 -15.74
C SER A 233 -5.47 -15.10 -15.07
N THR A 234 -6.10 -15.73 -14.10
CA THR A 234 -7.09 -15.11 -13.24
C THR A 234 -6.48 -14.13 -12.24
N GLY A 235 -5.14 -14.06 -12.22
CA GLY A 235 -4.37 -13.27 -11.28
C GLY A 235 -4.25 -13.89 -9.89
N THR A 236 -3.33 -13.35 -9.12
CA THR A 236 -3.12 -13.73 -7.71
C THR A 236 -3.62 -12.60 -6.82
N GLU A 237 -4.37 -12.95 -5.78
CA GLU A 237 -4.89 -11.99 -4.83
C GLU A 237 -3.90 -11.78 -3.69
N PHE A 238 -3.59 -10.52 -3.45
CA PHE A 238 -2.76 -10.03 -2.35
C PHE A 238 -3.55 -9.03 -1.52
N VAL A 239 -3.13 -8.80 -0.28
CA VAL A 239 -3.83 -7.92 0.65
C VAL A 239 -2.90 -6.79 1.09
N PHE A 240 -3.42 -5.56 1.06
CA PHE A 240 -2.69 -4.34 1.38
C PHE A 240 -3.45 -3.48 2.38
N TYR A 241 -2.73 -2.66 3.12
CA TYR A 241 -3.29 -1.48 3.76
C TYR A 241 -3.52 -0.36 2.74
N PRO A 242 -4.42 0.61 3.01
CA PRO A 242 -4.62 1.74 2.12
C PRO A 242 -3.34 2.54 1.91
N GLY A 243 -3.06 2.84 0.65
CA GLY A 243 -1.88 3.57 0.20
C GLY A 243 -1.79 3.59 -1.31
N ILE A 244 -0.81 4.31 -1.83
CA ILE A 244 -0.42 4.25 -3.24
C ILE A 244 0.89 3.50 -3.31
N TYR A 245 0.94 2.46 -4.14
CA TYR A 245 2.11 1.59 -4.25
C TYR A 245 2.58 1.50 -5.69
N THR A 246 3.87 1.51 -5.91
CA THR A 246 4.49 1.20 -7.19
C THR A 246 4.82 -0.29 -7.23
N VAL A 247 4.16 -1.00 -8.16
CA VAL A 247 4.37 -2.43 -8.42
C VAL A 247 5.38 -2.53 -9.56
N THR A 248 6.58 -3.00 -9.27
CA THR A 248 7.70 -3.05 -10.21
C THR A 248 7.91 -4.46 -10.71
N PRO A 249 7.77 -4.73 -12.03
CA PRO A 249 8.17 -6.01 -12.62
C PRO A 249 9.67 -6.28 -12.39
N VAL A 250 9.99 -7.52 -12.00
CA VAL A 250 11.39 -7.95 -11.80
C VAL A 250 11.63 -9.29 -12.49
N ASP A 251 12.87 -9.60 -12.82
CA ASP A 251 13.28 -10.84 -13.49
C ASP A 251 12.50 -11.09 -14.79
N VAL A 252 12.20 -10.05 -15.55
CA VAL A 252 11.40 -10.15 -16.79
C VAL A 252 12.15 -10.82 -17.94
N GLY A 253 13.47 -11.02 -17.80
CA GLY A 253 14.32 -11.59 -18.83
C GLY A 253 14.80 -10.56 -19.85
N GLU A 254 15.69 -11.02 -20.74
CA GLU A 254 16.41 -10.15 -21.69
C GLU A 254 15.55 -9.65 -22.85
N TYR A 255 14.48 -10.38 -23.17
CA TYR A 255 13.67 -10.21 -24.39
C TYR A 255 12.34 -9.48 -24.13
N ILE A 256 12.12 -9.02 -22.90
CA ILE A 256 10.87 -8.38 -22.47
C ILE A 256 11.20 -7.07 -21.76
N ASP A 257 10.50 -6.02 -22.14
CA ASP A 257 10.45 -4.77 -21.41
C ASP A 257 9.12 -4.69 -20.67
N ALA A 258 9.14 -4.24 -19.40
CA ALA A 258 7.95 -4.06 -18.59
C ALA A 258 8.12 -2.86 -17.65
N ASP A 259 7.13 -1.99 -17.66
CA ASP A 259 7.14 -0.78 -16.86
C ASP A 259 6.47 -1.00 -15.50
N PRO A 260 6.89 -0.27 -14.44
CA PRO A 260 6.20 -0.23 -13.17
C PRO A 260 4.77 0.29 -13.32
N VAL A 261 3.87 -0.21 -12.47
CA VAL A 261 2.46 0.20 -12.43
C VAL A 261 2.12 0.72 -11.05
N THR A 262 1.57 1.93 -10.98
CA THR A 262 1.08 2.51 -9.72
C THR A 262 -0.33 2.02 -9.43
N VAL A 263 -0.57 1.55 -8.21
CA VAL A 263 -1.88 1.11 -7.73
C VAL A 263 -2.31 1.95 -6.52
N ARG A 264 -3.53 2.48 -6.57
CA ARG A 264 -4.15 3.20 -5.47
C ARG A 264 -5.07 2.25 -4.71
N VAL A 265 -4.66 1.86 -3.51
CA VAL A 265 -5.42 0.95 -2.64
C VAL A 265 -6.19 1.76 -1.62
N LYS A 266 -7.51 1.73 -1.67
CA LYS A 266 -8.39 2.39 -0.69
C LYS A 266 -9.72 1.65 -0.59
N PRO A 267 -10.40 1.70 0.57
CA PRO A 267 -11.76 1.19 0.68
C PRO A 267 -12.75 2.06 -0.11
N GLU A 268 -13.90 1.48 -0.44
CA GLU A 268 -15.05 2.27 -0.88
C GLU A 268 -15.58 3.13 0.28
N THR A 269 -16.04 4.33 -0.04
CA THR A 269 -16.55 5.28 0.97
C THR A 269 -17.73 4.68 1.73
N GLY A 270 -17.67 4.74 3.06
CA GLY A 270 -18.67 4.16 3.95
C GLY A 270 -18.56 2.65 4.18
N SER A 271 -17.57 1.99 3.60
CA SER A 271 -17.31 0.57 3.82
C SER A 271 -16.93 0.29 5.28
N SER A 272 -17.27 -0.89 5.76
CA SER A 272 -16.84 -1.44 7.07
C SER A 272 -16.13 -2.79 6.93
N ARG A 273 -15.94 -3.26 5.70
CA ARG A 273 -15.28 -4.51 5.38
C ARG A 273 -14.16 -4.26 4.37
N SER A 274 -13.14 -5.12 4.36
CA SER A 274 -12.26 -5.27 3.22
C SER A 274 -13.15 -5.57 2.01
N GLY A 275 -13.07 -4.69 0.98
CA GLY A 275 -14.03 -4.66 -0.13
C GLY A 275 -14.24 -6.02 -0.79
N ASP A 276 -15.48 -6.32 -1.17
CA ASP A 276 -15.85 -7.55 -1.87
C ASP A 276 -15.26 -7.61 -3.30
N THR A 277 -14.85 -6.47 -3.84
CA THR A 277 -14.22 -6.34 -5.17
C THR A 277 -12.72 -6.06 -5.04
N ALA A 278 -11.90 -7.08 -5.30
CA ALA A 278 -10.47 -6.90 -5.41
C ALA A 278 -10.16 -5.93 -6.57
N GLN A 279 -9.41 -4.87 -6.29
CA GLN A 279 -8.85 -4.00 -7.32
C GLN A 279 -7.95 -4.83 -8.23
N ARG A 280 -8.02 -4.60 -9.56
CA ARG A 280 -7.24 -5.36 -10.55
C ARG A 280 -6.07 -4.53 -11.04
N VAL A 281 -4.89 -5.13 -11.05
CA VAL A 281 -3.65 -4.56 -11.58
C VAL A 281 -3.09 -5.54 -12.61
N GLN A 282 -2.77 -5.04 -13.80
CA GLN A 282 -2.14 -5.84 -14.84
C GLN A 282 -0.71 -5.36 -15.07
N LEU A 283 0.25 -6.25 -14.86
CA LEU A 283 1.64 -6.07 -15.22
C LEU A 283 1.82 -6.56 -16.65
N LYS A 284 2.12 -5.66 -17.57
CA LYS A 284 2.24 -5.98 -18.99
C LYS A 284 3.69 -5.95 -19.43
N GLY A 285 4.18 -7.10 -19.92
CA GLY A 285 5.45 -7.19 -20.62
C GLY A 285 5.26 -7.03 -22.13
N THR A 286 6.21 -6.37 -22.78
CA THR A 286 6.28 -6.20 -24.23
C THR A 286 7.55 -6.80 -24.77
N TYR A 287 7.46 -7.51 -25.90
CA TYR A 287 8.64 -8.04 -26.57
C TYR A 287 9.47 -6.90 -27.17
N ASN A 288 10.76 -6.87 -26.84
CA ASN A 288 11.69 -5.83 -27.28
C ASN A 288 12.43 -6.19 -28.59
N SER A 289 13.32 -5.32 -29.06
CA SER A 289 14.07 -5.50 -30.32
C SER A 289 14.99 -6.73 -30.30
N LYS A 290 15.54 -7.11 -29.13
CA LYS A 290 16.39 -8.29 -29.02
C LYS A 290 15.65 -9.59 -29.43
N LEU A 291 14.34 -9.67 -29.14
CA LEU A 291 13.56 -10.82 -29.59
C LEU A 291 13.39 -10.83 -31.10
N SER A 292 13.22 -9.67 -31.76
CA SER A 292 13.15 -9.59 -33.21
C SER A 292 14.47 -9.95 -33.88
N ASP A 293 15.61 -9.58 -33.27
CA ASP A 293 16.95 -9.94 -33.75
C ASP A 293 17.22 -11.45 -33.63
N ALA A 294 16.77 -12.04 -32.53
CA ALA A 294 16.82 -13.49 -32.33
C ALA A 294 15.91 -14.23 -33.36
N ALA A 295 14.72 -13.70 -33.63
CA ALA A 295 13.82 -14.22 -34.67
C ALA A 295 14.45 -14.14 -36.07
N LEU A 296 15.14 -13.04 -36.37
CA LEU A 296 15.89 -12.89 -37.63
C LEU A 296 16.97 -13.96 -37.73
N SER A 297 17.76 -14.17 -36.70
CA SER A 297 18.81 -15.20 -36.66
C SER A 297 18.23 -16.60 -36.93
N ALA A 298 17.12 -16.94 -36.28
CA ALA A 298 16.43 -18.22 -36.47
C ALA A 298 15.85 -18.36 -37.88
N ALA A 299 15.29 -17.29 -38.46
CA ALA A 299 14.76 -17.28 -39.82
C ALA A 299 15.87 -17.44 -40.86
N VAL A 300 17.01 -16.77 -40.69
CA VAL A 300 18.20 -16.92 -41.58
C VAL A 300 18.75 -18.34 -41.50
N ALA A 301 18.85 -18.92 -40.29
CA ALA A 301 19.32 -20.30 -40.12
C ALA A 301 18.44 -21.31 -40.88
N LEU A 302 17.10 -21.22 -40.73
CA LEU A 302 16.17 -22.07 -41.47
C LEU A 302 16.26 -21.83 -43.00
N THR A 303 16.31 -20.56 -43.42
CA THR A 303 16.44 -20.23 -44.86
C THR A 303 17.65 -20.91 -45.48
N ASN A 304 18.81 -20.84 -44.83
CA ASN A 304 20.04 -21.47 -45.32
C ASN A 304 19.96 -23.00 -45.30
N SER A 305 19.32 -23.59 -44.28
CA SER A 305 19.16 -25.06 -44.20
C SER A 305 18.24 -25.62 -45.28
N CYS A 306 17.33 -24.82 -45.82
CA CYS A 306 16.44 -25.24 -46.90
C CYS A 306 17.12 -25.33 -48.27
N ALA A 307 18.32 -24.76 -48.46
CA ALA A 307 19.02 -24.72 -49.73
C ALA A 307 19.92 -25.95 -49.93
N THR A 308 19.36 -27.14 -49.91
CA THR A 308 20.09 -28.42 -50.07
C THR A 308 19.60 -29.16 -51.32
N VAL A 309 20.50 -29.44 -52.31
CA VAL A 309 20.18 -30.21 -53.52
C VAL A 309 20.24 -31.70 -53.18
N PRO A 310 19.33 -32.55 -53.67
CA PRO A 310 18.33 -32.34 -54.74
C PRO A 310 17.00 -31.71 -54.28
N GLY A 311 16.89 -31.30 -53.04
CA GLY A 311 15.73 -30.64 -52.44
C GLY A 311 15.58 -31.04 -50.97
N ASN A 312 15.13 -30.12 -50.16
CA ASN A 312 14.95 -30.35 -48.73
C ASN A 312 13.49 -30.73 -48.43
N ILE A 313 13.26 -31.93 -47.96
CA ILE A 313 11.92 -32.46 -47.63
C ILE A 313 11.37 -31.97 -46.28
N ASP A 314 12.13 -31.18 -45.54
CA ASP A 314 11.67 -30.61 -44.26
C ASP A 314 10.38 -29.80 -44.47
N GLN A 315 9.35 -30.11 -43.66
CA GLN A 315 8.05 -29.46 -43.74
C GLN A 315 8.12 -27.96 -43.40
N ALA A 316 9.15 -27.50 -42.70
CA ALA A 316 9.37 -26.10 -42.40
C ALA A 316 9.83 -25.30 -43.66
N CYS A 317 10.41 -25.95 -44.67
CA CYS A 317 10.87 -25.31 -45.89
C CYS A 317 9.72 -25.02 -46.86
N PRO A 318 9.85 -24.02 -47.77
CA PRO A 318 8.84 -23.71 -48.78
C PRO A 318 8.56 -24.92 -49.72
N ASN A 319 7.32 -25.08 -50.15
CA ASN A 319 6.94 -26.17 -51.06
C ASN A 319 7.83 -26.24 -52.32
N ALA A 320 8.18 -25.09 -52.88
CA ALA A 320 8.98 -25.01 -54.10
C ALA A 320 10.38 -25.61 -53.93
N VAL A 321 11.00 -25.51 -52.73
CA VAL A 321 12.35 -26.06 -52.47
C VAL A 321 12.32 -27.48 -51.94
N ARG A 322 11.16 -28.07 -51.67
CA ARG A 322 11.00 -29.47 -51.27
C ARG A 322 10.91 -30.45 -52.41
N ALA A 323 10.89 -29.95 -53.66
CA ALA A 323 10.89 -30.81 -54.82
C ALA A 323 12.20 -31.61 -54.94
N THR A 324 12.10 -32.93 -55.12
CA THR A 324 13.26 -33.85 -55.18
C THR A 324 13.98 -33.83 -56.51
N ASN A 325 13.45 -33.16 -57.54
CA ASN A 325 13.98 -33.08 -58.90
C ASN A 325 14.61 -31.70 -59.20
N LEU A 326 15.20 -31.04 -58.21
CA LEU A 326 15.91 -29.76 -58.44
C LEU A 326 17.32 -29.97 -58.86
N ALA A 327 17.71 -29.28 -59.94
CA ALA A 327 19.09 -29.23 -60.50
C ALA A 327 19.83 -28.01 -59.83
N VAL A 328 19.13 -26.93 -59.60
CA VAL A 328 19.66 -25.74 -58.94
C VAL A 328 18.74 -25.40 -57.75
N LEU A 329 19.34 -25.14 -56.59
CA LEU A 329 18.68 -24.63 -55.43
C LEU A 329 19.68 -23.77 -54.64
N GLN A 330 19.46 -22.48 -54.63
CA GLN A 330 20.33 -21.51 -53.95
C GLN A 330 19.49 -20.47 -53.19
N VAL A 331 19.97 -20.01 -52.03
CA VAL A 331 19.43 -18.83 -51.38
C VAL A 331 19.93 -17.60 -52.11
N LYS A 332 19.06 -16.88 -52.79
CA LYS A 332 19.37 -15.61 -53.43
C LYS A 332 19.34 -14.44 -52.45
N LYS A 333 18.39 -14.47 -51.51
CA LYS A 333 18.24 -13.46 -50.46
C LYS A 333 17.75 -14.09 -49.19
N THR A 334 18.50 -13.93 -48.08
CA THR A 334 18.04 -14.23 -46.72
C THR A 334 17.22 -13.05 -46.18
N PRO A 335 16.35 -13.27 -45.21
CA PRO A 335 15.73 -12.18 -44.50
C PRO A 335 16.78 -11.22 -43.91
N THR A 336 16.57 -9.92 -44.06
CA THR A 336 17.44 -8.87 -43.51
C THR A 336 16.78 -8.16 -42.33
N THR A 337 15.46 -8.24 -42.24
CA THR A 337 14.63 -7.66 -41.16
C THR A 337 13.47 -8.60 -40.92
N MET A 338 12.99 -8.60 -39.65
CA MET A 338 11.77 -9.27 -39.26
C MET A 338 10.77 -8.24 -38.71
N THR A 339 9.57 -8.24 -39.26
CA THR A 339 8.50 -7.35 -38.83
C THR A 339 7.56 -8.10 -37.91
N LYS A 340 7.22 -7.48 -36.76
CA LYS A 340 6.28 -8.04 -35.81
C LYS A 340 4.91 -8.24 -36.44
N SER A 341 4.40 -9.46 -36.41
CA SER A 341 3.12 -9.87 -37.00
C SER A 341 2.19 -10.40 -35.88
N GLY A 342 1.66 -9.51 -35.05
CA GLY A 342 0.75 -9.86 -33.98
C GLY A 342 1.35 -9.77 -32.55
N GLU A 343 0.49 -9.96 -31.56
CA GLU A 343 0.82 -9.80 -30.13
C GLU A 343 1.57 -10.99 -29.53
N ARG A 344 1.55 -12.17 -30.20
CA ARG A 344 2.05 -13.43 -29.65
C ARG A 344 3.53 -13.71 -29.94
N GLY A 345 4.32 -12.68 -30.24
CA GLY A 345 5.75 -12.86 -30.53
C GLY A 345 6.00 -13.57 -31.86
N SER A 346 5.16 -13.31 -32.85
CA SER A 346 5.37 -13.73 -34.24
C SER A 346 6.01 -12.62 -35.06
N TYR A 347 6.96 -13.00 -35.90
CA TYR A 347 7.70 -12.09 -36.77
C TYR A 347 7.74 -12.66 -38.19
N THR A 348 7.63 -11.81 -39.19
CA THR A 348 7.67 -12.20 -40.62
C THR A 348 8.80 -11.48 -41.36
N GLY A 349 9.44 -12.19 -42.26
CA GLY A 349 10.46 -11.66 -43.13
C GLY A 349 10.38 -12.28 -44.53
N GLU A 350 11.12 -11.76 -45.46
CA GLU A 350 11.14 -12.24 -46.85
C GLU A 350 12.46 -12.95 -47.17
N ALA A 351 12.37 -14.10 -47.82
CA ALA A 351 13.47 -14.85 -48.37
C ALA A 351 13.23 -15.09 -49.87
N VAL A 352 14.30 -15.15 -50.65
CA VAL A 352 14.23 -15.47 -52.08
C VAL A 352 15.15 -16.65 -52.37
N PHE A 353 14.59 -17.68 -52.98
CA PHE A 353 15.32 -18.84 -53.48
C PHE A 353 15.40 -18.78 -55.00
N SER A 354 16.52 -19.19 -55.58
CA SER A 354 16.66 -19.45 -57.03
C SER A 354 16.63 -20.95 -57.23
N ILE A 355 15.66 -21.43 -57.99
CA ILE A 355 15.45 -22.86 -58.24
C ILE A 355 15.39 -23.15 -59.71
N GLN A 356 15.84 -24.36 -60.10
CA GLN A 356 15.65 -24.93 -61.42
C GLN A 356 15.40 -26.43 -61.30
N SER A 357 14.39 -26.92 -62.00
CA SER A 357 14.10 -28.36 -62.06
C SER A 357 15.06 -29.12 -63.05
N THR A 358 15.21 -30.41 -62.81
CA THR A 358 15.89 -31.31 -63.75
C THR A 358 15.09 -31.57 -65.06
N SER A 359 13.88 -31.01 -65.14
CA SER A 359 13.02 -31.14 -66.31
C SER A 359 13.57 -30.40 -67.50
N SER A 360 13.50 -31.01 -68.68
CA SER A 360 13.95 -30.40 -69.92
C SER A 360 13.18 -29.12 -70.30
N TRP A 361 12.09 -28.84 -69.66
CA TRP A 361 11.28 -27.66 -69.93
C TRP A 361 11.71 -26.47 -69.08
N ASP A 362 12.44 -26.68 -67.96
CA ASP A 362 12.92 -25.63 -67.03
C ASP A 362 14.39 -25.33 -67.37
N LYS A 363 14.59 -24.45 -68.32
CA LYS A 363 15.93 -24.21 -68.96
C LYS A 363 16.78 -23.23 -68.16
N GLU A 364 16.16 -22.37 -67.31
CA GLU A 364 16.86 -21.32 -66.60
C GLU A 364 16.37 -21.28 -65.14
N PRO A 365 17.26 -20.96 -64.19
CA PRO A 365 16.84 -20.72 -62.79
C PRO A 365 15.87 -19.56 -62.69
N HIS A 366 14.84 -19.75 -61.91
CA HIS A 366 13.84 -18.69 -61.56
C HIS A 366 13.73 -18.43 -60.07
N ASP A 367 13.31 -17.20 -59.73
CA ASP A 367 13.23 -16.76 -58.35
C ASP A 367 11.88 -17.13 -57.72
N VAL A 368 11.94 -17.66 -56.49
CA VAL A 368 10.78 -17.95 -55.65
C VAL A 368 10.84 -17.08 -54.39
N ASN A 369 9.92 -16.16 -54.29
CA ASN A 369 9.73 -15.36 -53.09
C ASN A 369 8.94 -16.15 -52.06
N SER A 370 9.40 -16.16 -50.80
CA SER A 370 8.77 -16.90 -49.70
C SER A 370 8.79 -16.07 -48.45
N THR A 371 7.67 -16.04 -47.75
CA THR A 371 7.56 -15.38 -46.42
C THR A 371 7.96 -16.38 -45.36
N VAL A 372 8.97 -16.04 -44.56
CA VAL A 372 9.35 -16.80 -43.35
C VAL A 372 8.69 -16.20 -42.13
N THR A 373 8.12 -17.05 -41.29
CA THR A 373 7.49 -16.67 -40.03
C THR A 373 8.21 -17.36 -38.89
N ALA A 374 8.71 -16.58 -37.94
CA ALA A 374 9.28 -17.05 -36.69
C ALA A 374 8.35 -16.69 -35.53
N THR A 375 7.82 -17.68 -34.83
CA THR A 375 6.95 -17.51 -33.67
C THR A 375 7.66 -18.02 -32.43
N VAL A 376 7.79 -17.17 -31.39
CA VAL A 376 8.43 -17.58 -30.15
C VAL A 376 7.63 -18.69 -29.45
N THR A 377 8.34 -19.68 -28.94
CA THR A 377 7.72 -20.74 -28.13
C THR A 377 7.67 -20.31 -26.69
N LEU A 378 6.51 -20.48 -26.06
CA LEU A 378 6.31 -20.20 -24.64
C LEU A 378 6.40 -21.51 -23.82
N ASP A 379 6.79 -21.37 -22.56
CA ASP A 379 6.74 -22.44 -21.58
C ASP A 379 5.32 -22.61 -20.99
N GLU A 380 5.17 -23.51 -20.02
CA GLU A 380 3.90 -23.80 -19.35
C GLU A 380 3.35 -22.60 -18.55
N ASN A 381 4.21 -21.64 -18.20
CA ASN A 381 3.86 -20.44 -17.46
C ASN A 381 3.58 -19.24 -18.38
N GLY A 382 3.65 -19.43 -19.70
CA GLY A 382 3.45 -18.35 -20.68
C GLY A 382 4.64 -17.43 -20.85
N LEU A 383 5.83 -17.83 -20.36
CA LEU A 383 7.09 -17.12 -20.53
C LEU A 383 7.86 -17.63 -21.76
N ILE A 384 8.80 -16.84 -22.28
CA ILE A 384 9.67 -17.27 -23.40
C ILE A 384 10.45 -18.52 -23.00
N LYS A 385 10.29 -19.59 -23.79
CA LYS A 385 11.10 -20.79 -23.65
C LYS A 385 12.50 -20.52 -24.17
N LEU A 386 13.50 -20.74 -23.31
CA LEU A 386 14.91 -20.63 -23.65
C LEU A 386 15.51 -22.04 -23.89
N ASP A 387 16.49 -22.12 -24.76
CA ASP A 387 17.31 -23.32 -24.97
C ASP A 387 18.45 -23.42 -23.91
N SER A 388 19.30 -24.42 -24.02
CA SER A 388 20.42 -24.64 -23.11
C SER A 388 21.50 -23.53 -23.14
N SER A 389 21.51 -22.69 -24.17
CA SER A 389 22.41 -21.54 -24.31
C SER A 389 21.77 -20.21 -23.89
N GLY A 390 20.51 -20.24 -23.41
CA GLY A 390 19.77 -19.06 -23.00
C GLY A 390 19.12 -18.29 -24.15
N GLN A 391 19.07 -18.89 -25.36
CA GLN A 391 18.45 -18.26 -26.52
C GLN A 391 16.96 -18.63 -26.62
N PRO A 392 16.10 -17.72 -27.12
CA PRO A 392 14.68 -18.00 -27.31
C PRO A 392 14.45 -19.06 -28.36
N VAL A 393 13.57 -20.00 -28.04
CA VAL A 393 13.18 -21.06 -28.98
C VAL A 393 12.07 -20.56 -29.89
N PHE A 394 12.30 -20.63 -31.20
CA PHE A 394 11.31 -20.27 -32.23
C PHE A 394 10.77 -21.48 -32.97
N LYS A 395 9.47 -21.46 -33.24
CA LYS A 395 8.89 -22.25 -34.34
C LYS A 395 8.99 -21.41 -35.59
N VAL A 396 9.89 -21.83 -36.53
CA VAL A 396 10.09 -21.12 -37.79
C VAL A 396 9.49 -21.94 -38.93
N THR A 397 8.72 -21.30 -39.79
CA THR A 397 8.05 -21.92 -40.93
C THR A 397 8.00 -20.95 -42.10
N PHE A 398 7.90 -21.47 -43.33
CA PHE A 398 7.55 -20.66 -44.47
C PHE A 398 6.04 -20.69 -44.72
N GLY A 399 5.50 -19.54 -45.18
CA GLY A 399 4.13 -19.43 -45.66
C GLY A 399 3.93 -20.18 -46.98
N TYR A 400 2.69 -20.66 -47.16
CA TYR A 400 2.29 -21.33 -48.39
C TYR A 400 2.07 -20.36 -49.53
#